data_9a9c2a13136bec07075522e7b2b47ca0
#
_entry.id   9a9c2a13136bec07075522e7b2b47ca0
#
_cell.length_a   1.000
_cell.length_b   1.000
_cell.length_c   1.000
_cell.angle_alpha   90.00
_cell.angle_beta   90.00
_cell.angle_gamma   90.00
#
_symmetry.space_group_name_H-M   'P 1'
#
loop_
_entity.id
_entity.type
_entity.pdbx_description
1 polymer ?
#
loop_
_entity_poly.entity_id
_entity_poly.type
_entity_poly.pdbx_seq_one_letter_code
_entity_poly.pdbx_strand_id
1 'polypeptide(L)'
;MPYAAIGKAVGLSEAAVRQRVQRLLDNGVMQIVAVTNPVQLGFARQAMIGIHAEGDIDPIAEQLSHMSEVDYVISTAGSFDLMVEVVCESDDHLLELLSKRIRAIEGVHGTESFVYLKLHKQTYSWGVR
;
A
#
# COMPACT_ATOMS: atom_id res chain seq x y z
N MET A 1 14.89 -5.25 16.05
CA MET A 1 14.98 -4.20 17.06
C MET A 1 13.89 -4.38 18.11
N PRO A 2 14.23 -4.33 19.38
CA PRO A 2 13.22 -4.49 20.42
C PRO A 2 12.18 -3.37 20.37
N TYR A 3 10.94 -3.71 20.66
CA TYR A 3 9.86 -2.72 20.62
C TYR A 3 10.07 -1.59 21.63
N ALA A 4 10.66 -1.90 22.76
CA ALA A 4 10.96 -0.88 23.75
C ALA A 4 11.93 0.18 23.22
N ALA A 5 12.94 -0.26 22.45
CA ALA A 5 13.90 0.66 21.85
C ALA A 5 13.24 1.51 20.78
N ILE A 6 12.34 0.93 19.97
CA ILE A 6 11.60 1.68 18.97
C ILE A 6 10.70 2.71 19.65
N GLY A 7 9.98 2.31 20.69
CA GLY A 7 9.12 3.22 21.43
C GLY A 7 9.89 4.39 22.03
N LYS A 8 11.04 4.11 22.59
CA LYS A 8 11.91 5.15 23.16
C LYS A 8 12.39 6.12 22.07
N ALA A 9 12.75 5.60 20.91
CA ALA A 9 13.25 6.41 19.80
C ALA A 9 12.19 7.33 19.22
N VAL A 10 10.92 6.91 19.21
CA VAL A 10 9.83 7.70 18.61
C VAL A 10 8.90 8.33 19.65
N GLY A 11 9.23 8.21 20.94
CA GLY A 11 8.42 8.81 22.00
C GLY A 11 7.12 8.09 22.29
N LEU A 12 7.01 6.83 21.93
CA LEU A 12 5.82 5.99 22.17
C LEU A 12 6.11 4.96 23.25
N SER A 13 5.06 4.50 23.94
CA SER A 13 5.21 3.39 24.85
C SER A 13 5.50 2.11 24.08
N GLU A 14 6.11 1.14 24.77
CA GLU A 14 6.37 -0.17 24.18
C GLU A 14 5.08 -0.81 23.66
N ALA A 15 4.00 -0.72 24.46
CA ALA A 15 2.71 -1.29 24.05
C ALA A 15 2.17 -0.64 22.79
N ALA A 16 2.27 0.68 22.70
CA ALA A 16 1.80 1.41 21.52
C ALA A 16 2.60 1.04 20.29
N VAL A 17 3.91 0.91 20.41
CA VAL A 17 4.77 0.50 19.29
C VAL A 17 4.43 -0.92 18.86
N ARG A 18 4.29 -1.83 19.81
CA ARG A 18 3.94 -3.23 19.54
C ARG A 18 2.64 -3.34 18.77
N GLN A 19 1.63 -2.60 19.20
CA GLN A 19 0.32 -2.60 18.57
C GLN A 19 0.40 -2.06 17.15
N ARG A 20 1.13 -0.99 16.95
CA ARG A 20 1.30 -0.39 15.61
C ARG A 20 2.06 -1.31 14.67
N VAL A 21 3.15 -1.90 15.15
CA VAL A 21 3.93 -2.85 14.36
C VAL A 21 3.07 -4.06 13.98
N GLN A 22 2.31 -4.59 14.94
CA GLN A 22 1.45 -5.74 14.67
C GLN A 22 0.40 -5.41 13.61
N ARG A 23 -0.19 -4.22 13.67
CA ARG A 23 -1.17 -3.79 12.68
C ARG A 23 -0.55 -3.70 11.29
N LEU A 24 0.64 -3.15 11.19
CA LEU A 24 1.34 -3.03 9.92
C LEU A 24 1.70 -4.40 9.36
N LEU A 25 2.13 -5.32 10.19
CA LEU A 25 2.43 -6.68 9.78
C LEU A 25 1.18 -7.40 9.32
N ASP A 26 0.06 -7.23 10.04
CA ASP A 26 -1.21 -7.84 9.68
C ASP A 26 -1.72 -7.34 8.33
N ASN A 27 -1.43 -6.09 8.01
CA ASN A 27 -1.81 -5.51 6.73
C ASN A 27 -0.81 -5.83 5.61
N GLY A 28 0.27 -6.54 5.92
CA GLY A 28 1.31 -6.82 4.94
C GLY A 28 2.11 -5.61 4.49
N VAL A 29 1.88 -4.46 5.14
CA VAL A 29 2.53 -3.21 4.77
C VAL A 29 3.94 -3.16 5.29
N MET A 30 4.10 -3.52 6.55
CA MET A 30 5.39 -3.46 7.15
C MET A 30 6.11 -4.75 6.99
N GLN A 31 6.95 -4.72 6.10
CA GLN A 31 8.18 -5.46 6.22
C GLN A 31 9.04 -4.52 7.03
N ILE A 32 9.50 -4.92 8.18
CA ILE A 32 10.43 -4.10 8.93
C ILE A 32 11.57 -3.75 8.04
N VAL A 33 11.82 -4.68 7.25
CA VAL A 33 12.72 -4.51 6.16
C VAL A 33 12.08 -3.76 5.02
N ALA A 34 10.88 -3.25 5.20
CA ALA A 34 10.22 -2.47 4.18
C ALA A 34 10.99 -1.22 3.86
N VAL A 35 11.97 -0.95 4.62
CA VAL A 35 13.00 -0.07 4.17
C VAL A 35 13.75 -0.68 2.99
N THR A 36 13.57 -1.97 2.73
CA THR A 36 14.14 -2.61 1.55
C THR A 36 13.09 -2.70 0.45
N ASN A 37 13.59 -2.80 -0.78
CA ASN A 37 12.76 -2.90 -1.95
C ASN A 37 11.94 -4.20 -1.92
N PRO A 38 10.60 -4.16 -2.01
CA PRO A 38 9.77 -5.37 -2.03
C PRO A 38 10.16 -6.39 -3.09
N VAL A 39 10.69 -5.95 -4.22
CA VAL A 39 11.17 -6.83 -5.28
C VAL A 39 12.28 -7.75 -4.75
N GLN A 40 13.12 -7.24 -3.86
CA GLN A 40 14.19 -8.03 -3.25
C GLN A 40 13.66 -9.07 -2.26
N LEU A 41 12.40 -8.94 -1.87
CA LEU A 41 11.74 -9.87 -0.95
C LEU A 41 10.90 -10.90 -1.67
N GLY A 42 11.02 -10.99 -3.02
CA GLY A 42 10.32 -11.96 -3.81
C GLY A 42 9.11 -11.44 -4.56
N PHE A 43 8.76 -10.19 -4.38
CA PHE A 43 7.67 -9.56 -5.14
C PHE A 43 8.28 -8.93 -6.38
N ALA A 44 7.81 -9.38 -7.54
CA ALA A 44 8.39 -8.97 -8.81
C ALA A 44 7.81 -7.67 -9.36
N ARG A 45 6.63 -7.27 -8.89
CA ARG A 45 5.95 -6.08 -9.43
C ARG A 45 5.33 -5.25 -8.34
N GLN A 46 5.66 -3.97 -8.36
CA GLN A 46 5.03 -2.96 -7.53
C GLN A 46 4.53 -1.85 -8.43
N ALA A 47 3.33 -1.37 -8.17
CA ALA A 47 2.70 -0.38 -9.03
C ALA A 47 1.82 0.57 -8.24
N MET A 48 1.71 1.79 -8.75
CA MET A 48 0.68 2.73 -8.34
C MET A 48 -0.42 2.68 -9.39
N ILE A 49 -1.66 2.54 -8.95
CA ILE A 49 -2.82 2.49 -9.84
C ILE A 49 -3.68 3.71 -9.58
N GLY A 50 -3.84 4.52 -10.62
CA GLY A 50 -4.79 5.63 -10.60
C GLY A 50 -6.16 5.12 -11.02
N ILE A 51 -7.18 5.49 -10.28
CA ILE A 51 -8.55 5.03 -10.50
C ILE A 51 -9.47 6.20 -10.75
N HIS A 52 -10.22 6.14 -11.85
CA HIS A 52 -11.35 7.02 -12.10
C HIS A 52 -12.60 6.34 -11.60
N ALA A 53 -13.35 7.01 -10.75
CA ALA A 53 -14.55 6.44 -10.14
C ALA A 53 -15.74 7.37 -10.32
N GLU A 54 -16.94 6.80 -10.37
CA GLU A 54 -18.19 7.53 -10.39
C GLU A 54 -18.93 7.29 -9.09
N GLY A 55 -19.67 8.31 -8.63
CA GLY A 55 -20.46 8.22 -7.43
C GLY A 55 -19.61 8.35 -6.18
N ASP A 56 -20.05 7.66 -5.13
CA ASP A 56 -19.37 7.69 -3.84
C ASP A 56 -18.13 6.80 -3.88
N ILE A 57 -16.97 7.38 -3.62
CA ILE A 57 -15.70 6.65 -3.67
C ILE A 57 -15.39 5.88 -2.39
N ASP A 58 -16.04 6.18 -1.29
CA ASP A 58 -15.77 5.53 -0.02
C ASP A 58 -15.96 4.01 -0.05
N PRO A 59 -17.04 3.46 -0.63
CA PRO A 59 -17.18 2.01 -0.74
C PRO A 59 -16.08 1.37 -1.59
N ILE A 60 -15.61 2.07 -2.61
CA ILE A 60 -14.53 1.58 -3.46
C ILE A 60 -13.23 1.51 -2.67
N ALA A 61 -12.92 2.59 -1.96
CA ALA A 61 -11.73 2.63 -1.11
C ALA A 61 -11.76 1.53 -0.06
N GLU A 62 -12.93 1.28 0.53
CA GLU A 62 -13.10 0.23 1.52
C GLU A 62 -12.81 -1.15 0.94
N GLN A 63 -13.34 -1.46 -0.23
CA GLN A 63 -13.07 -2.74 -0.89
C GLN A 63 -11.60 -2.91 -1.24
N LEU A 64 -10.97 -1.85 -1.75
CA LEU A 64 -9.55 -1.88 -2.08
C LEU A 64 -8.69 -2.13 -0.84
N SER A 65 -9.05 -1.49 0.27
CA SER A 65 -8.30 -1.61 1.52
C SER A 65 -8.28 -3.02 2.10
N HIS A 66 -9.19 -3.88 1.69
CA HIS A 66 -9.27 -5.25 2.16
C HIS A 66 -8.51 -6.24 1.28
N MET A 67 -7.94 -5.79 0.17
CA MET A 67 -7.16 -6.66 -0.71
C MET A 67 -5.74 -6.83 -0.17
N SER A 68 -5.27 -8.07 -0.11
CA SER A 68 -3.95 -8.36 0.45
C SER A 68 -2.81 -7.74 -0.35
N GLU A 69 -3.00 -7.56 -1.65
CA GLU A 69 -2.00 -6.95 -2.52
C GLU A 69 -1.89 -5.43 -2.34
N VAL A 70 -2.89 -4.82 -1.73
CA VAL A 70 -2.96 -3.37 -1.57
C VAL A 70 -2.31 -2.95 -0.27
N ASP A 71 -1.31 -2.09 -0.35
CA ASP A 71 -0.63 -1.57 0.83
C ASP A 71 -0.84 -0.06 1.03
N TYR A 72 -1.53 0.61 0.11
CA TYR A 72 -1.79 2.04 0.23
C TYR A 72 -3.00 2.45 -0.59
N VAL A 73 -3.92 3.17 0.02
CA VAL A 73 -5.11 3.70 -0.67
C VAL A 73 -5.29 5.14 -0.23
N ILE A 74 -5.38 6.05 -1.20
CA ILE A 74 -5.59 7.46 -0.91
C ILE A 74 -6.60 8.07 -1.89
N SER A 75 -7.49 8.91 -1.37
CA SER A 75 -8.37 9.72 -2.18
C SER A 75 -7.65 11.00 -2.57
N THR A 76 -7.75 11.39 -3.82
CA THR A 76 -7.04 12.56 -4.34
C THR A 76 -8.00 13.53 -5.00
N ALA A 77 -7.59 14.77 -5.03
CA ALA A 77 -8.26 15.82 -5.80
C ALA A 77 -7.39 16.11 -7.02
N GLY A 78 -7.61 15.36 -8.08
CA GLY A 78 -6.81 15.50 -9.29
C GLY A 78 -7.47 14.73 -10.42
N SER A 79 -6.68 14.34 -11.42
CA SER A 79 -7.22 13.59 -12.55
C SER A 79 -7.68 12.19 -12.17
N PHE A 80 -7.16 11.64 -11.08
CA PHE A 80 -7.66 10.38 -10.53
C PHE A 80 -8.39 10.65 -9.23
N ASP A 81 -9.42 9.84 -8.96
CA ASP A 81 -10.19 9.95 -7.73
C ASP A 81 -9.54 9.20 -6.58
N LEU A 82 -8.87 8.10 -6.90
CA LEU A 82 -8.15 7.27 -5.94
C LEU A 82 -6.79 6.88 -6.51
N MET A 83 -5.82 6.77 -5.63
CA MET A 83 -4.51 6.21 -5.96
C MET A 83 -4.28 5.01 -5.04
N VAL A 84 -3.86 3.90 -5.62
CA VAL A 84 -3.71 2.63 -4.90
C VAL A 84 -2.34 2.04 -5.20
N GLU A 85 -1.58 1.77 -4.17
CA GLU A 85 -0.30 1.07 -4.35
C GLU A 85 -0.49 -0.42 -4.11
N VAL A 86 -0.01 -1.21 -5.05
CA VAL A 86 -0.13 -2.66 -5.00
C VAL A 86 1.22 -3.32 -5.16
N VAL A 87 1.34 -4.51 -4.57
CA VAL A 87 2.52 -5.35 -4.67
C VAL A 87 2.07 -6.72 -5.12
N CYS A 88 2.57 -7.16 -6.27
CA CYS A 88 2.19 -8.42 -6.90
C CYS A 88 3.41 -9.27 -7.17
N GLU A 89 3.21 -10.59 -7.24
CA GLU A 89 4.30 -11.54 -7.43
C GLU A 89 4.79 -11.60 -8.87
N SER A 90 3.94 -11.25 -9.81
CA SER A 90 4.23 -11.37 -11.24
C SER A 90 3.35 -10.44 -12.06
N ASP A 91 3.64 -10.34 -13.35
CA ASP A 91 2.79 -9.61 -14.28
C ASP A 91 1.41 -10.24 -14.39
N ASP A 92 1.34 -11.57 -14.38
CA ASP A 92 0.05 -12.28 -14.43
C ASP A 92 -0.80 -11.98 -13.20
N HIS A 93 -0.17 -11.92 -12.05
CA HIS A 93 -0.85 -11.55 -10.79
C HIS A 93 -1.40 -10.13 -10.88
N LEU A 94 -0.60 -9.20 -11.38
CA LEU A 94 -1.02 -7.81 -11.55
C LEU A 94 -2.18 -7.69 -12.53
N LEU A 95 -2.10 -8.42 -13.64
CA LEU A 95 -3.15 -8.42 -14.65
C LEU A 95 -4.46 -8.97 -14.08
N GLU A 96 -4.40 -10.04 -13.31
CA GLU A 96 -5.59 -10.61 -12.67
C GLU A 96 -6.19 -9.62 -11.66
N LEU A 97 -5.35 -9.01 -10.84
CA LEU A 97 -5.80 -8.03 -9.86
C LEU A 97 -6.52 -6.86 -10.54
N LEU A 98 -5.95 -6.33 -11.61
CA LEU A 98 -6.54 -5.24 -12.37
C LEU A 98 -7.84 -5.65 -13.06
N SER A 99 -7.78 -6.72 -13.83
CA SER A 99 -8.88 -7.09 -14.74
C SER A 99 -10.06 -7.69 -14.02
N LYS A 100 -9.82 -8.54 -13.03
CA LYS A 100 -10.87 -9.34 -12.40
C LYS A 100 -11.30 -8.82 -11.05
N ARG A 101 -10.49 -8.01 -10.41
CA ARG A 101 -10.80 -7.57 -9.06
C ARG A 101 -10.99 -6.06 -8.97
N ILE A 102 -10.05 -5.26 -9.40
CA ILE A 102 -10.17 -3.79 -9.29
C ILE A 102 -11.20 -3.25 -10.26
N ARG A 103 -11.11 -3.63 -11.52
CA ARG A 103 -12.07 -3.16 -12.54
C ARG A 103 -13.48 -3.70 -12.34
N ALA A 104 -13.61 -4.79 -11.58
CA ALA A 104 -14.91 -5.36 -11.27
C ALA A 104 -15.63 -4.63 -10.14
N ILE A 105 -14.99 -3.74 -9.43
CA ILE A 105 -15.62 -2.98 -8.36
C ILE A 105 -16.61 -2.01 -8.98
N GLU A 106 -17.86 -2.02 -8.45
CA GLU A 106 -18.89 -1.11 -8.92
C GLU A 106 -18.45 0.34 -8.68
N GLY A 107 -18.55 1.17 -9.70
CA GLY A 107 -18.15 2.56 -9.65
C GLY A 107 -16.77 2.82 -10.21
N VAL A 108 -15.95 1.81 -10.40
CA VAL A 108 -14.65 1.96 -11.05
C VAL A 108 -14.88 2.13 -12.55
N HIS A 109 -14.47 3.28 -13.07
CA HIS A 109 -14.72 3.67 -14.44
C HIS A 109 -13.52 3.46 -15.34
N GLY A 110 -12.32 3.64 -14.80
CA GLY A 110 -11.09 3.42 -15.55
C GLY A 110 -9.91 3.37 -14.62
N THR A 111 -8.83 2.77 -15.09
CA THR A 111 -7.60 2.65 -14.32
C THR A 111 -6.40 2.95 -15.20
N GLU A 112 -5.34 3.46 -14.57
CA GLU A 112 -4.04 3.61 -15.21
C GLU A 112 -2.99 3.10 -14.24
N SER A 113 -2.11 2.23 -14.72
CA SER A 113 -1.09 1.63 -13.87
C SER A 113 0.27 2.24 -14.15
N PHE A 114 0.99 2.55 -13.09
CA PHE A 114 2.35 3.06 -13.12
C PHE A 114 3.23 2.03 -12.44
N VAL A 115 3.82 1.15 -13.24
CA VAL A 115 4.68 0.08 -12.71
C VAL A 115 6.02 0.66 -12.31
N TYR A 116 6.45 0.36 -11.09
CA TYR A 116 7.73 0.86 -10.59
C TYR A 116 8.87 0.11 -11.28
N LEU A 117 9.77 0.85 -11.84
CA LEU A 117 10.95 0.27 -12.51
C LEU A 117 12.17 0.29 -11.62
N LYS A 118 12.33 1.36 -10.85
CA LYS A 118 13.50 1.51 -10.00
C LYS A 118 13.21 2.46 -8.85
N LEU A 119 13.51 2.04 -7.67
CA LEU A 119 13.45 2.89 -6.49
C LEU A 119 14.78 3.64 -6.36
N HIS A 120 14.72 4.95 -6.39
CA HIS A 120 15.92 5.79 -6.27
C HIS A 120 16.21 6.18 -4.84
N LYS A 121 15.18 6.47 -4.08
CA LYS A 121 15.34 6.89 -2.69
C LYS A 121 14.05 6.69 -1.92
N GLN A 122 14.19 6.20 -0.72
CA GLN A 122 13.07 6.09 0.22
C GLN A 122 13.58 6.49 1.60
N THR A 123 12.86 7.43 2.24
CA THR A 123 13.21 7.90 3.57
C THR A 123 11.99 7.78 4.47
N TYR A 124 12.17 7.17 5.62
CA TYR A 124 11.11 7.06 6.61
C TYR A 124 11.35 8.05 7.73
N SER A 125 10.28 8.76 8.09
CA SER A 125 10.24 9.62 9.26
C SER A 125 9.18 9.08 10.19
N TRP A 126 9.58 8.51 11.27
CA TRP A 126 8.68 7.87 12.23
C TRP A 126 8.10 8.87 13.23
N GLY A 127 7.62 10.02 12.76
CA GLY A 127 7.06 11.03 13.63
C GLY A 127 8.11 11.79 14.44
N VAL A 128 9.32 11.77 13.97
CA VAL A 128 10.46 12.39 14.67
C VAL A 128 10.69 13.82 14.24
N ARG A 129 9.85 14.30 13.41
CA ARG A 129 9.94 15.68 12.98
C ARG A 129 9.22 16.60 13.94
#